data_93b01f72f9d160e2c04e2100ad14b4d4
#
_entry.id   93b01f72f9d160e2c04e2100ad14b4d4
#
_cell.length_a   1.000
_cell.length_b   1.000
_cell.length_c   1.000
_cell.angle_alpha   90.00
_cell.angle_beta   90.00
_cell.angle_gamma   90.00
#
_symmetry.space_group_name_H-M   'P 1'
#
loop_
_entity.id
_entity.type
_entity.pdbx_description
1 polymer ?
#
loop_
_entity_poly.entity_id
_entity_poly.type
_entity_poly.pdbx_seq_one_letter_code
_entity_poly.pdbx_strand_id
1 'polypeptide(L)'
;MGVQAEKEEGGFAKLLNFITSLLPIVIIGGLLYAGFFVKGTANIAKVEPKAIERRDNFYSIVAPTDQVAWAVGTGGKIVRSDDAGKTWVRQNVATIENLQGIAAWDAQTAVAVGNHGLAFHTVDGGKEWKPSVVPKSDNPNKLLRVSVFGNTAWAVGEFGGFFRSDDKGATFTRVLPEKDSAFNAVTFIGQTGYVVGEFGTMFKTTDGGTTWNPLTLENKVSLMAIKFRSENDGVAVGLAGTLIVTSDGGATWTAIPNLTREHLFDVQWDDNRWVVVGDKGVLITSDAEAKNWTVGKIFEGDIAWRTQYVKSGAKAYVVGANLGILEGGKLSIVGR
;
A
#
# COMPACT_ATOMS: atom_id res chain seq x y z
N MET A 1 -95.88 -7.39 28.97
CA MET A 1 -95.01 -6.48 28.21
C MET A 1 -93.54 -6.80 28.58
N GLY A 2 -92.86 -7.48 27.80
CA GLY A 2 -91.42 -7.81 28.14
C GLY A 2 -90.82 -8.89 27.28
N VAL A 3 -90.83 -8.78 25.91
CA VAL A 3 -90.23 -9.79 25.03
C VAL A 3 -89.61 -9.17 23.73
N GLN A 4 -89.33 -7.88 23.68
CA GLN A 4 -88.75 -7.27 22.44
C GLN A 4 -87.41 -6.60 22.60
N ALA A 5 -86.79 -6.51 23.77
CA ALA A 5 -85.45 -5.86 23.93
C ALA A 5 -84.25 -6.78 23.78
N GLU A 6 -84.42 -8.10 23.91
CA GLU A 6 -83.24 -9.07 23.83
C GLU A 6 -82.83 -9.46 22.45
N LYS A 7 -83.56 -9.11 21.40
CA LYS A 7 -83.21 -9.51 20.01
C LYS A 7 -82.27 -8.59 19.24
N GLU A 8 -82.17 -7.32 19.65
CA GLU A 8 -81.31 -6.33 18.97
C GLU A 8 -79.85 -6.35 19.44
N GLU A 9 -79.57 -6.64 20.71
CA GLU A 9 -78.19 -6.73 21.22
C GLU A 9 -77.39 -7.89 20.61
N GLY A 10 -78.00 -9.02 20.27
CA GLY A 10 -77.35 -10.16 19.66
C GLY A 10 -76.86 -9.93 18.19
N GLY A 11 -77.52 -9.01 17.49
CA GLY A 11 -77.19 -8.67 16.10
C GLY A 11 -75.93 -7.77 16.01
N PHE A 12 -75.86 -6.77 16.88
CA PHE A 12 -74.75 -5.83 16.92
C PHE A 12 -73.47 -6.48 17.40
N ALA A 13 -73.51 -7.33 18.39
CA ALA A 13 -72.34 -8.08 18.87
C ALA A 13 -71.81 -9.06 17.82
N LYS A 14 -72.69 -9.72 17.04
CA LYS A 14 -72.26 -10.59 15.92
C LYS A 14 -71.63 -9.80 14.79
N LEU A 15 -72.16 -8.62 14.45
CA LEU A 15 -71.58 -7.73 13.43
C LEU A 15 -70.19 -7.19 13.89
N LEU A 16 -70.09 -6.78 15.14
CA LEU A 16 -68.80 -6.31 15.72
C LEU A 16 -67.71 -7.40 15.69
N ASN A 17 -68.08 -8.65 16.09
CA ASN A 17 -67.20 -9.77 16.06
C ASN A 17 -66.79 -10.16 14.63
N PHE A 18 -67.67 -10.04 13.66
CA PHE A 18 -67.35 -10.24 12.26
C PHE A 18 -66.37 -9.18 11.72
N ILE A 19 -66.60 -7.91 12.03
CA ILE A 19 -65.69 -6.82 11.62
C ILE A 19 -64.32 -6.98 12.28
N THR A 20 -64.26 -7.31 13.58
CA THR A 20 -62.98 -7.53 14.29
C THR A 20 -62.22 -8.75 13.78
N SER A 21 -62.93 -9.81 13.33
CA SER A 21 -62.29 -10.99 12.74
C SER A 21 -61.67 -10.72 11.34
N LEU A 22 -62.20 -9.72 10.59
CA LEU A 22 -61.63 -9.32 9.31
C LEU A 22 -60.47 -8.34 9.44
N LEU A 23 -60.32 -7.67 10.57
CA LEU A 23 -59.27 -6.67 10.79
C LEU A 23 -57.88 -7.19 10.57
N PRO A 24 -57.46 -8.39 11.06
CA PRO A 24 -56.15 -8.96 10.77
C PRO A 24 -55.90 -9.21 9.27
N ILE A 25 -56.93 -9.65 8.56
CA ILE A 25 -56.82 -9.94 7.09
C ILE A 25 -56.64 -8.65 6.32
N VAL A 26 -57.34 -7.58 6.68
CA VAL A 26 -57.20 -6.26 6.05
C VAL A 26 -55.83 -5.66 6.37
N ILE A 27 -55.30 -5.80 7.60
CA ILE A 27 -53.99 -5.33 7.96
C ILE A 27 -52.90 -6.11 7.21
N ILE A 28 -53.00 -7.44 7.19
CA ILE A 28 -52.01 -8.28 6.44
C ILE A 28 -52.04 -7.98 4.95
N GLY A 29 -53.25 -7.87 4.36
CA GLY A 29 -53.44 -7.50 2.96
C GLY A 29 -52.85 -6.13 2.62
N GLY A 30 -53.09 -5.14 3.51
CA GLY A 30 -52.54 -3.80 3.39
C GLY A 30 -51.00 -3.75 3.50
N LEU A 31 -50.43 -4.52 4.43
CA LEU A 31 -48.96 -4.65 4.57
C LEU A 31 -48.34 -5.35 3.37
N LEU A 32 -48.96 -6.40 2.84
CA LEU A 32 -48.53 -7.08 1.62
C LEU A 32 -48.62 -6.16 0.42
N TYR A 33 -49.73 -5.44 0.25
CA TYR A 33 -49.88 -4.43 -0.78
C TYR A 33 -48.80 -3.35 -0.69
N ALA A 34 -48.58 -2.81 0.50
CA ALA A 34 -47.55 -1.81 0.74
C ALA A 34 -46.15 -2.38 0.42
N GLY A 35 -45.85 -3.62 0.81
CA GLY A 35 -44.56 -4.27 0.53
C GLY A 35 -44.30 -4.51 -0.96
N PHE A 36 -45.37 -4.80 -1.75
CA PHE A 36 -45.23 -5.08 -3.18
C PHE A 36 -45.35 -3.84 -4.07
N PHE A 37 -46.24 -2.90 -3.69
CA PHE A 37 -46.62 -1.80 -4.59
C PHE A 37 -46.16 -0.42 -4.11
N VAL A 38 -45.91 -0.22 -2.84
CA VAL A 38 -45.36 1.04 -2.31
C VAL A 38 -43.85 0.92 -2.37
N LYS A 39 -43.27 1.14 -3.54
CA LYS A 39 -41.83 1.36 -3.67
C LYS A 39 -41.53 2.73 -3.07
N GLY A 40 -40.97 2.76 -1.88
CA GLY A 40 -40.39 3.98 -1.35
C GLY A 40 -39.28 4.42 -2.31
N THR A 41 -39.48 5.54 -2.97
CA THR A 41 -38.37 6.24 -3.67
C THR A 41 -37.49 6.82 -2.56
N ALA A 42 -36.65 5.96 -1.97
CA ALA A 42 -35.55 6.44 -1.17
C ALA A 42 -34.65 7.21 -2.14
N ASN A 43 -34.70 8.52 -2.10
CA ASN A 43 -33.72 9.37 -2.74
C ASN A 43 -32.43 9.23 -1.92
N ILE A 44 -31.77 8.05 -2.06
CA ILE A 44 -30.46 7.82 -1.46
C ILE A 44 -29.53 8.72 -2.24
N ALA A 45 -29.20 9.87 -1.68
CA ALA A 45 -28.15 10.70 -2.20
C ALA A 45 -26.93 9.78 -2.41
N LYS A 46 -26.44 9.68 -3.64
CA LYS A 46 -25.25 8.89 -3.98
C LYS A 46 -24.10 9.43 -3.14
N VAL A 47 -23.78 8.73 -2.06
CA VAL A 47 -22.63 9.09 -1.23
C VAL A 47 -21.39 8.78 -2.06
N GLU A 48 -20.72 9.81 -2.55
CA GLU A 48 -19.42 9.64 -3.23
C GLU A 48 -18.43 9.05 -2.22
N PRO A 49 -17.80 7.91 -2.55
CA PRO A 49 -16.85 7.29 -1.64
C PRO A 49 -15.68 8.24 -1.39
N LYS A 50 -15.25 8.34 -0.13
CA LYS A 50 -14.07 9.11 0.23
C LYS A 50 -12.85 8.58 -0.54
N ALA A 51 -11.93 9.45 -0.92
CA ALA A 51 -10.68 9.05 -1.58
C ALA A 51 -9.90 8.02 -0.73
N ILE A 52 -9.90 8.24 0.59
CA ILE A 52 -9.29 7.34 1.57
C ILE A 52 -10.35 6.97 2.62
N GLU A 53 -10.55 5.66 2.80
CA GLU A 53 -11.44 5.10 3.80
C GLU A 53 -10.66 4.52 4.97
N ARG A 54 -11.29 4.42 6.15
CA ARG A 54 -10.65 3.93 7.38
C ARG A 54 -10.03 2.51 7.27
N ARG A 55 -10.58 1.67 6.38
CA ARG A 55 -10.15 0.29 6.15
C ARG A 55 -9.08 0.14 5.07
N ASP A 56 -8.69 1.22 4.41
CA ASP A 56 -7.69 1.16 3.34
C ASP A 56 -6.30 0.92 3.93
N ASN A 57 -5.58 -0.03 3.34
CA ASN A 57 -4.16 -0.20 3.55
C ASN A 57 -3.40 0.36 2.36
N PHE A 58 -2.25 0.99 2.64
CA PHE A 58 -1.37 1.51 1.61
C PHE A 58 -0.01 0.82 1.71
N TYR A 59 0.45 0.27 0.60
CA TYR A 59 1.69 -0.52 0.57
C TYR A 59 2.90 0.28 0.12
N SER A 60 2.69 1.33 -0.68
CA SER A 60 3.77 2.17 -1.17
C SER A 60 3.32 3.62 -1.38
N ILE A 61 4.29 4.54 -1.24
CA ILE A 61 4.10 5.97 -1.44
C ILE A 61 5.34 6.55 -2.11
N VAL A 62 5.13 7.56 -2.95
CA VAL A 62 6.20 8.35 -3.55
C VAL A 62 5.85 9.82 -3.49
N ALA A 63 6.83 10.67 -3.19
CA ALA A 63 6.70 12.11 -3.18
C ALA A 63 7.77 12.72 -4.11
N PRO A 64 7.47 12.87 -5.43
CA PRO A 64 8.43 13.42 -6.39
C PRO A 64 8.71 14.91 -6.17
N THR A 65 7.86 15.60 -5.44
CA THR A 65 8.04 16.99 -4.99
C THR A 65 7.45 17.18 -3.59
N ASP A 66 7.75 18.30 -2.94
CA ASP A 66 7.17 18.62 -1.63
C ASP A 66 5.64 18.82 -1.66
N GLN A 67 5.06 19.09 -2.84
CA GLN A 67 3.64 19.31 -3.02
C GLN A 67 2.90 18.03 -3.47
N VAL A 68 3.56 17.21 -4.31
CA VAL A 68 2.92 16.07 -4.97
C VAL A 68 3.33 14.78 -4.30
N ALA A 69 2.34 13.96 -3.96
CA ALA A 69 2.54 12.59 -3.50
C ALA A 69 1.49 11.65 -4.11
N TRP A 70 1.91 10.41 -4.38
CA TRP A 70 1.02 9.31 -4.72
C TRP A 70 1.18 8.17 -3.72
N ALA A 71 0.06 7.54 -3.34
CA ALA A 71 0.07 6.30 -2.57
C ALA A 71 -0.81 5.24 -3.24
N VAL A 72 -0.37 3.99 -3.15
CA VAL A 72 -1.08 2.83 -3.71
C VAL A 72 -1.34 1.78 -2.64
N GLY A 73 -2.41 1.00 -2.82
CA GLY A 73 -2.81 0.03 -1.81
C GLY A 73 -3.87 -0.96 -2.26
N THR A 74 -4.70 -1.36 -1.30
CA THR A 74 -5.74 -2.36 -1.46
C THR A 74 -6.79 -1.98 -2.50
N GLY A 75 -7.31 -2.99 -3.22
CA GLY A 75 -8.44 -2.83 -4.14
C GLY A 75 -8.16 -1.89 -5.33
N GLY A 76 -6.93 -1.89 -5.86
CA GLY A 76 -6.52 -1.04 -6.97
C GLY A 76 -6.51 0.45 -6.61
N LYS A 77 -6.40 0.78 -5.32
CA LYS A 77 -6.46 2.18 -4.90
C LYS A 77 -5.17 2.90 -5.27
N ILE A 78 -5.32 4.00 -6.00
CA ILE A 78 -4.30 5.02 -6.21
C ILE A 78 -4.89 6.32 -5.69
N VAL A 79 -4.18 7.00 -4.81
CA VAL A 79 -4.55 8.33 -4.33
C VAL A 79 -3.40 9.30 -4.57
N ARG A 80 -3.74 10.53 -4.92
CA ARG A 80 -2.80 11.61 -5.18
C ARG A 80 -3.12 12.83 -4.34
N SER A 81 -2.09 13.48 -3.85
CA SER A 81 -2.14 14.82 -3.28
C SER A 81 -1.33 15.78 -4.14
N ASP A 82 -1.81 17.00 -4.32
CA ASP A 82 -1.14 18.11 -5.00
C ASP A 82 -0.88 19.31 -4.07
N ASP A 83 -1.15 19.14 -2.77
CA ASP A 83 -1.10 20.19 -1.76
C ASP A 83 -0.32 19.78 -0.51
N ALA A 84 0.73 19.01 -0.72
CA ALA A 84 1.57 18.52 0.34
C ALA A 84 0.84 17.59 1.34
N GLY A 85 -0.12 16.77 0.87
CA GLY A 85 -0.84 15.79 1.66
C GLY A 85 -2.03 16.34 2.47
N LYS A 86 -2.40 17.61 2.30
CA LYS A 86 -3.57 18.20 2.97
C LYS A 86 -4.87 17.59 2.45
N THR A 87 -4.97 17.44 1.12
CA THR A 87 -6.09 16.76 0.48
C THR A 87 -5.61 15.62 -0.43
N TRP A 88 -6.46 14.62 -0.61
CA TRP A 88 -6.17 13.45 -1.42
C TRP A 88 -7.33 13.16 -2.37
N VAL A 89 -7.01 12.87 -3.62
CA VAL A 89 -7.97 12.53 -4.66
C VAL A 89 -7.69 11.11 -5.14
N ARG A 90 -8.74 10.29 -5.23
CA ARG A 90 -8.65 8.96 -5.82
C ARG A 90 -8.51 9.07 -7.33
N GLN A 91 -7.54 8.35 -7.89
CA GLN A 91 -7.36 8.21 -9.33
C GLN A 91 -7.94 6.88 -9.82
N ASN A 92 -8.47 6.88 -11.04
CA ASN A 92 -9.07 5.69 -11.64
C ASN A 92 -8.00 4.84 -12.32
N VAL A 93 -8.00 3.56 -11.99
CA VAL A 93 -7.17 2.54 -12.64
C VAL A 93 -8.04 1.31 -12.92
N ALA A 94 -7.80 0.63 -14.04
CA ALA A 94 -8.63 -0.49 -14.49
C ALA A 94 -8.28 -1.81 -13.79
N THR A 95 -8.26 -1.80 -12.43
CA THR A 95 -8.06 -3.00 -11.61
C THR A 95 -8.69 -2.86 -10.24
N ILE A 96 -9.02 -4.00 -9.63
CA ILE A 96 -9.38 -4.14 -8.22
C ILE A 96 -8.30 -4.91 -7.44
N GLU A 97 -7.23 -5.32 -8.12
CA GLU A 97 -6.10 -6.00 -7.50
C GLU A 97 -5.27 -5.05 -6.65
N ASN A 98 -4.63 -5.58 -5.61
CA ASN A 98 -3.78 -4.77 -4.76
C ASN A 98 -2.56 -4.27 -5.55
N LEU A 99 -2.28 -2.97 -5.44
CA LEU A 99 -1.08 -2.34 -5.95
C LEU A 99 -0.05 -2.28 -4.83
N GLN A 100 1.13 -2.88 -5.04
CA GLN A 100 2.15 -3.10 -4.03
C GLN A 100 3.25 -2.03 -4.03
N GLY A 101 3.54 -1.46 -5.20
CA GLY A 101 4.62 -0.49 -5.37
C GLY A 101 4.24 0.67 -6.29
N ILE A 102 4.77 1.85 -6.00
CA ILE A 102 4.68 3.02 -6.87
C ILE A 102 6.00 3.77 -6.88
N ALA A 103 6.40 4.24 -8.06
CA ALA A 103 7.53 5.15 -8.22
C ALA A 103 7.19 6.23 -9.25
N ALA A 104 7.82 7.38 -9.14
CA ALA A 104 7.58 8.51 -10.02
C ALA A 104 8.89 9.15 -10.44
N TRP A 105 8.98 9.62 -11.70
CA TRP A 105 10.08 10.44 -12.20
C TRP A 105 9.88 11.92 -11.85
N ASP A 106 8.63 12.34 -11.86
CA ASP A 106 8.21 13.72 -11.61
C ASP A 106 6.72 13.78 -11.23
N ALA A 107 6.14 14.97 -11.15
CA ALA A 107 4.74 15.19 -10.81
C ALA A 107 3.74 14.74 -11.89
N GLN A 108 4.19 14.31 -13.08
CA GLN A 108 3.34 13.89 -14.19
C GLN A 108 3.52 12.41 -14.54
N THR A 109 4.72 11.88 -14.31
CA THR A 109 5.14 10.57 -14.81
C THR A 109 5.39 9.60 -13.67
N ALA A 110 4.61 8.53 -13.60
CA ALA A 110 4.68 7.52 -12.54
C ALA A 110 4.34 6.12 -13.07
N VAL A 111 4.78 5.11 -12.32
CA VAL A 111 4.49 3.70 -12.57
C VAL A 111 4.09 3.03 -11.27
N ALA A 112 3.03 2.22 -11.31
CA ALA A 112 2.54 1.41 -10.21
C ALA A 112 2.55 -0.06 -10.59
N VAL A 113 2.90 -0.93 -9.63
CA VAL A 113 2.96 -2.38 -9.83
C VAL A 113 2.17 -3.11 -8.74
N GLY A 114 1.74 -4.34 -9.01
CA GLY A 114 0.89 -5.05 -8.05
C GLY A 114 0.78 -6.55 -8.26
N ASN A 115 -0.31 -7.10 -7.71
CA ASN A 115 -0.62 -8.52 -7.78
C ASN A 115 -0.76 -8.99 -9.22
N HIS A 116 -0.57 -10.30 -9.44
CA HIS A 116 -0.69 -10.96 -10.75
C HIS A 116 0.20 -10.38 -11.87
N GLY A 117 1.36 -9.81 -11.49
CA GLY A 117 2.29 -9.20 -12.45
C GLY A 117 1.76 -7.92 -13.10
N LEU A 118 0.71 -7.31 -12.54
CA LEU A 118 0.13 -6.09 -13.08
C LEU A 118 1.06 -4.91 -12.90
N ALA A 119 1.12 -4.08 -13.94
CA ALA A 119 1.74 -2.76 -13.88
C ALA A 119 0.90 -1.74 -14.64
N PHE A 120 0.94 -0.50 -14.20
CA PHE A 120 0.26 0.63 -14.82
C PHE A 120 1.20 1.84 -14.82
N HIS A 121 1.12 2.65 -15.86
CA HIS A 121 1.91 3.87 -15.98
C HIS A 121 1.02 5.08 -16.32
N THR A 122 1.49 6.26 -15.97
CA THR A 122 0.89 7.54 -16.34
C THR A 122 1.96 8.53 -16.77
N VAL A 123 1.62 9.45 -17.67
CA VAL A 123 2.47 10.57 -18.13
C VAL A 123 1.74 11.91 -18.02
N ASP A 124 0.57 11.95 -17.39
CA ASP A 124 -0.32 13.11 -17.32
C ASP A 124 -0.77 13.42 -15.87
N GLY A 125 0.01 12.97 -14.88
CA GLY A 125 -0.32 13.18 -13.48
C GLY A 125 -1.40 12.24 -12.94
N GLY A 126 -1.63 11.10 -13.62
CA GLY A 126 -2.62 10.10 -13.23
C GLY A 126 -4.05 10.48 -13.60
N LYS A 127 -4.25 11.38 -14.56
CA LYS A 127 -5.56 11.58 -15.20
C LYS A 127 -5.97 10.31 -15.93
N GLU A 128 -5.01 9.64 -16.56
CA GLU A 128 -5.14 8.32 -17.13
C GLU A 128 -4.01 7.40 -16.63
N TRP A 129 -4.38 6.20 -16.16
CA TRP A 129 -3.46 5.10 -15.86
C TRP A 129 -3.61 4.03 -16.92
N LYS A 130 -2.57 3.81 -17.73
CA LYS A 130 -2.56 2.81 -18.80
C LYS A 130 -1.92 1.52 -18.33
N PRO A 131 -2.47 0.35 -18.71
CA PRO A 131 -1.80 -0.93 -18.47
C PRO A 131 -0.43 -0.95 -19.13
N SER A 132 0.56 -1.47 -18.41
CA SER A 132 1.91 -1.71 -18.93
C SER A 132 2.03 -3.14 -19.46
N VAL A 133 2.93 -3.35 -20.42
CA VAL A 133 3.27 -4.68 -20.90
C VAL A 133 4.38 -5.25 -20.04
N VAL A 134 4.05 -6.31 -19.29
CA VAL A 134 5.02 -7.05 -18.44
C VAL A 134 5.12 -8.47 -18.97
N PRO A 135 6.35 -9.04 -19.12
CA PRO A 135 6.51 -10.44 -19.50
C PRO A 135 5.77 -11.36 -18.54
N LYS A 136 4.96 -12.26 -19.10
CA LYS A 136 4.22 -13.25 -18.30
C LYS A 136 5.19 -14.23 -17.66
N SER A 137 4.88 -14.62 -16.44
CA SER A 137 5.49 -15.74 -15.73
C SER A 137 4.54 -16.95 -15.80
N ASP A 138 5.09 -18.15 -15.78
CA ASP A 138 4.30 -19.38 -15.69
C ASP A 138 3.53 -19.45 -14.36
N ASN A 139 4.03 -18.79 -13.32
CA ASN A 139 3.38 -18.65 -12.03
C ASN A 139 2.79 -17.24 -11.88
N PRO A 140 1.52 -17.09 -11.46
CA PRO A 140 0.98 -15.79 -11.07
C PRO A 140 1.84 -15.21 -9.95
N ASN A 141 2.55 -14.13 -10.25
CA ASN A 141 3.47 -13.50 -9.31
C ASN A 141 3.01 -12.11 -8.90
N LYS A 142 3.40 -11.68 -7.72
CA LYS A 142 3.26 -10.28 -7.33
C LYS A 142 4.52 -9.51 -7.71
N LEU A 143 4.33 -8.34 -8.27
CA LEU A 143 5.38 -7.32 -8.30
C LEU A 143 5.28 -6.55 -6.98
N LEU A 144 6.32 -6.66 -6.16
CA LEU A 144 6.31 -6.18 -4.77
C LEU A 144 6.76 -4.74 -4.65
N ARG A 145 7.71 -4.32 -5.47
CA ARG A 145 8.27 -2.96 -5.44
C ARG A 145 8.68 -2.51 -6.85
N VAL A 146 8.59 -1.21 -7.08
CA VAL A 146 9.16 -0.56 -8.26
C VAL A 146 9.98 0.64 -7.83
N SER A 147 11.10 0.88 -8.50
CA SER A 147 11.98 2.03 -8.27
C SER A 147 12.34 2.66 -9.61
N VAL A 148 12.54 3.97 -9.62
CA VAL A 148 13.01 4.71 -10.80
C VAL A 148 14.41 5.23 -10.56
N PHE A 149 15.23 5.11 -11.59
CA PHE A 149 16.59 5.63 -11.60
C PHE A 149 16.93 6.18 -12.99
N GLY A 150 17.27 7.46 -13.07
CA GLY A 150 17.42 8.14 -14.36
C GLY A 150 16.15 8.02 -15.20
N ASN A 151 16.26 7.45 -16.39
CA ASN A 151 15.12 7.24 -17.28
C ASN A 151 14.49 5.85 -17.14
N THR A 152 15.06 4.95 -16.34
CA THR A 152 14.63 3.56 -16.22
C THR A 152 13.74 3.35 -15.01
N ALA A 153 12.78 2.41 -15.12
CA ALA A 153 12.08 1.81 -13.99
C ALA A 153 12.55 0.36 -13.80
N TRP A 154 12.62 -0.06 -12.53
CA TRP A 154 13.00 -1.41 -12.12
C TRP A 154 11.92 -1.98 -11.21
N ALA A 155 11.29 -3.07 -11.62
CA ALA A 155 10.26 -3.75 -10.84
C ALA A 155 10.79 -5.10 -10.34
N VAL A 156 10.51 -5.41 -9.08
CA VAL A 156 10.92 -6.66 -8.42
C VAL A 156 9.73 -7.36 -7.80
N GLY A 157 9.80 -8.68 -7.64
CA GLY A 157 8.70 -9.47 -7.10
C GLY A 157 8.98 -10.94 -6.88
N GLU A 158 7.89 -11.70 -6.69
CA GLU A 158 7.90 -13.14 -6.45
C GLU A 158 8.50 -13.91 -7.65
N PHE A 159 8.92 -15.15 -7.42
CA PHE A 159 9.49 -16.06 -8.42
C PHE A 159 10.64 -15.47 -9.24
N GLY A 160 11.52 -14.73 -8.59
CA GLY A 160 12.66 -14.07 -9.25
C GLY A 160 12.22 -12.98 -10.22
N GLY A 161 11.03 -12.41 -10.02
CA GLY A 161 10.54 -11.28 -10.79
C GLY A 161 11.51 -10.11 -10.69
N PHE A 162 12.21 -9.81 -11.82
CA PHE A 162 13.11 -8.67 -11.94
C PHE A 162 13.02 -8.14 -13.35
N PHE A 163 12.50 -6.94 -13.48
CA PHE A 163 12.13 -6.35 -14.77
C PHE A 163 12.66 -4.92 -14.87
N ARG A 164 13.00 -4.52 -16.09
CA ARG A 164 13.47 -3.19 -16.46
C ARG A 164 12.53 -2.58 -17.51
N SER A 165 12.26 -1.30 -17.39
CA SER A 165 11.57 -0.47 -18.39
C SER A 165 12.42 0.74 -18.74
N ASP A 166 12.58 1.02 -20.03
CA ASP A 166 13.31 2.18 -20.55
C ASP A 166 12.38 3.23 -21.18
N ASP A 167 11.06 3.00 -21.12
CA ASP A 167 10.01 3.80 -21.75
C ASP A 167 8.96 4.33 -20.75
N LYS A 168 9.43 4.75 -19.55
CA LYS A 168 8.59 5.30 -18.48
C LYS A 168 7.52 4.34 -17.97
N GLY A 169 7.83 3.05 -17.95
CA GLY A 169 6.95 2.03 -17.41
C GLY A 169 5.91 1.49 -18.40
N ALA A 170 5.95 1.88 -19.67
CA ALA A 170 5.00 1.38 -20.67
C ALA A 170 5.24 -0.09 -21.00
N THR A 171 6.50 -0.49 -21.18
CA THR A 171 6.89 -1.88 -21.40
C THR A 171 8.03 -2.29 -20.47
N PHE A 172 8.02 -3.55 -20.04
CA PHE A 172 9.06 -4.15 -19.21
C PHE A 172 9.71 -5.33 -19.91
N THR A 173 10.99 -5.51 -19.67
CA THR A 173 11.78 -6.69 -20.09
C THR A 173 12.33 -7.39 -18.86
N ARG A 174 12.40 -8.72 -18.88
CA ARG A 174 12.96 -9.50 -17.78
C ARG A 174 14.48 -9.37 -17.76
N VAL A 175 15.05 -9.16 -16.57
CA VAL A 175 16.49 -8.94 -16.35
C VAL A 175 17.21 -10.23 -15.99
N LEU A 176 16.64 -11.03 -15.08
CA LEU A 176 17.20 -12.31 -14.63
C LEU A 176 16.19 -13.43 -14.86
N PRO A 177 16.66 -14.68 -15.04
CA PRO A 177 15.79 -15.84 -15.13
C PRO A 177 14.90 -16.01 -13.89
N GLU A 178 13.77 -16.69 -14.06
CA GLU A 178 12.90 -17.08 -12.95
C GLU A 178 13.63 -18.00 -11.97
N LYS A 179 13.29 -17.84 -10.69
CA LYS A 179 13.77 -18.69 -9.60
C LYS A 179 12.76 -18.75 -8.47
N ASP A 180 12.80 -19.80 -7.68
CA ASP A 180 11.92 -19.98 -6.52
C ASP A 180 12.41 -19.16 -5.31
N SER A 181 12.42 -17.85 -5.47
CA SER A 181 12.62 -16.86 -4.39
C SER A 181 12.22 -15.48 -4.87
N ALA A 182 11.76 -14.63 -3.97
CA ALA A 182 11.39 -13.26 -4.29
C ALA A 182 12.60 -12.31 -4.27
N PHE A 183 12.54 -11.30 -5.15
CA PHE A 183 13.27 -10.05 -4.98
C PHE A 183 12.33 -9.02 -4.33
N ASN A 184 12.82 -8.35 -3.28
CA ASN A 184 11.99 -7.47 -2.46
C ASN A 184 12.29 -5.99 -2.69
N ALA A 185 13.51 -5.62 -3.05
CA ALA A 185 13.88 -4.24 -3.31
C ALA A 185 15.03 -4.12 -4.30
N VAL A 186 15.04 -3.00 -5.03
CA VAL A 186 16.14 -2.58 -5.91
C VAL A 186 16.45 -1.11 -5.66
N THR A 187 17.73 -0.77 -5.60
CA THR A 187 18.21 0.60 -5.41
C THR A 187 19.42 0.86 -6.28
N PHE A 188 19.63 2.13 -6.63
CA PHE A 188 20.81 2.59 -7.36
C PHE A 188 21.43 3.81 -6.70
N ILE A 189 22.75 3.91 -6.85
CA ILE A 189 23.52 5.11 -6.59
C ILE A 189 24.57 5.25 -7.71
N GLY A 190 24.48 6.32 -8.51
CA GLY A 190 25.25 6.41 -9.74
C GLY A 190 24.97 5.23 -10.66
N GLN A 191 26.01 4.58 -11.18
CA GLN A 191 25.91 3.39 -12.03
C GLN A 191 25.86 2.08 -11.23
N THR A 192 26.04 2.17 -9.91
CA THR A 192 26.00 1.00 -9.03
C THR A 192 24.58 0.74 -8.55
N GLY A 193 24.09 -0.47 -8.74
CA GLY A 193 22.77 -0.91 -8.28
C GLY A 193 22.85 -2.20 -7.46
N TYR A 194 21.87 -2.37 -6.59
CA TYR A 194 21.71 -3.56 -5.75
C TYR A 194 20.26 -4.03 -5.82
N VAL A 195 20.07 -5.33 -5.92
CA VAL A 195 18.78 -5.99 -5.74
C VAL A 195 18.90 -7.00 -4.61
N VAL A 196 17.94 -6.98 -3.68
CA VAL A 196 17.89 -7.85 -2.50
C VAL A 196 16.59 -8.62 -2.43
N GLY A 197 16.61 -9.78 -1.77
CA GLY A 197 15.46 -10.64 -1.66
C GLY A 197 15.55 -11.69 -0.57
N GLU A 198 14.83 -12.77 -0.77
CA GLU A 198 14.74 -13.88 0.17
C GLU A 198 16.03 -14.71 0.23
N PHE A 199 16.23 -15.40 1.37
CA PHE A 199 17.29 -16.39 1.58
C PHE A 199 18.71 -15.88 1.30
N GLY A 200 19.00 -14.62 1.64
CA GLY A 200 20.29 -13.98 1.43
C GLY A 200 20.59 -13.66 -0.03
N THR A 201 19.57 -13.65 -0.87
CA THR A 201 19.72 -13.27 -2.28
C THR A 201 20.08 -11.78 -2.38
N MET A 202 21.21 -11.50 -3.01
CA MET A 202 21.68 -10.16 -3.34
C MET A 202 22.44 -10.19 -4.66
N PHE A 203 22.22 -9.20 -5.53
CA PHE A 203 23.00 -8.97 -6.72
C PHE A 203 23.46 -7.52 -6.77
N LYS A 204 24.61 -7.30 -7.43
CA LYS A 204 25.19 -5.97 -7.66
C LYS A 204 25.43 -5.75 -9.14
N THR A 205 25.18 -4.56 -9.60
CA THR A 205 25.64 -4.04 -10.90
C THR A 205 26.56 -2.84 -10.67
N THR A 206 27.47 -2.59 -11.61
CA THR A 206 28.34 -1.39 -11.65
C THR A 206 28.27 -0.69 -12.99
N ASP A 207 27.38 -1.14 -13.88
CA ASP A 207 27.23 -0.69 -15.28
C ASP A 207 25.77 -0.22 -15.59
N GLY A 208 25.09 0.30 -14.58
CA GLY A 208 23.71 0.81 -14.73
C GLY A 208 22.67 -0.29 -14.96
N GLY A 209 22.97 -1.52 -14.53
CA GLY A 209 22.05 -2.66 -14.63
C GLY A 209 22.11 -3.41 -15.95
N THR A 210 23.19 -3.25 -16.73
CA THR A 210 23.44 -4.06 -17.92
C THR A 210 23.82 -5.48 -17.53
N THR A 211 24.68 -5.63 -16.53
CA THR A 211 25.06 -6.92 -15.95
C THR A 211 24.82 -6.94 -14.44
N TRP A 212 24.44 -8.11 -13.92
CA TRP A 212 24.15 -8.31 -12.50
C TRP A 212 24.93 -9.50 -11.97
N ASN A 213 25.78 -9.26 -10.98
CA ASN A 213 26.63 -10.25 -10.36
C ASN A 213 26.10 -10.62 -8.97
N PRO A 214 25.99 -11.92 -8.62
CA PRO A 214 25.54 -12.32 -7.30
C PRO A 214 26.56 -11.92 -6.23
N LEU A 215 26.06 -11.45 -5.09
CA LEU A 215 26.83 -11.26 -3.87
C LEU A 215 26.44 -12.34 -2.85
N THR A 216 27.42 -12.86 -2.15
CA THR A 216 27.19 -13.85 -1.09
C THR A 216 27.12 -13.14 0.26
N LEU A 217 25.98 -13.28 0.94
CA LEU A 217 25.84 -12.92 2.34
C LEU A 217 26.15 -14.13 3.20
N GLU A 218 26.93 -13.95 4.26
CA GLU A 218 27.25 -15.04 5.22
C GLU A 218 25.99 -15.62 5.86
N ASN A 219 25.02 -14.76 6.16
CA ASN A 219 23.73 -15.15 6.71
C ASN A 219 22.65 -15.18 5.62
N LYS A 220 21.95 -16.31 5.49
CA LYS A 220 20.84 -16.49 4.54
C LYS A 220 19.54 -15.83 5.05
N VAL A 221 19.63 -14.56 5.42
CA VAL A 221 18.48 -13.79 5.90
C VAL A 221 17.69 -13.20 4.73
N SER A 222 16.38 -13.06 4.90
CA SER A 222 15.54 -12.37 3.90
C SER A 222 15.60 -10.87 4.12
N LEU A 223 16.10 -10.15 3.11
CA LEU A 223 16.16 -8.69 3.12
C LEU A 223 14.93 -8.11 2.42
N MET A 224 14.33 -7.10 3.03
CA MET A 224 13.10 -6.44 2.56
C MET A 224 13.37 -5.10 1.89
N ALA A 225 14.43 -4.39 2.32
CA ALA A 225 14.81 -3.11 1.74
C ALA A 225 16.33 -2.89 1.83
N ILE A 226 16.83 -2.06 0.94
CA ILE A 226 18.22 -1.63 0.89
C ILE A 226 18.29 -0.18 0.42
N LYS A 227 19.15 0.62 1.04
CA LYS A 227 19.41 2.01 0.66
C LYS A 227 20.88 2.35 0.83
N PHE A 228 21.40 3.13 -0.10
CA PHE A 228 22.73 3.72 -0.02
C PHE A 228 22.59 5.24 0.11
N ARG A 229 23.41 5.86 0.97
CA ARG A 229 23.55 7.33 1.06
C ARG A 229 24.75 7.85 0.27
N SER A 230 25.73 6.99 0.01
CA SER A 230 26.91 7.23 -0.81
C SER A 230 27.26 5.95 -1.57
N GLU A 231 28.26 6.00 -2.45
CA GLU A 231 28.75 4.81 -3.16
C GLU A 231 29.26 3.73 -2.19
N ASN A 232 29.73 4.12 -1.00
CA ASN A 232 30.31 3.22 -0.01
C ASN A 232 29.34 2.84 1.11
N ASP A 233 28.52 3.81 1.58
CA ASP A 233 27.71 3.62 2.80
C ASP A 233 26.29 3.19 2.50
N GLY A 234 25.93 2.02 2.95
CA GLY A 234 24.61 1.42 2.75
C GLY A 234 24.09 0.69 3.96
N VAL A 235 22.76 0.59 4.02
CA VAL A 235 22.01 -0.16 5.04
C VAL A 235 21.00 -1.04 4.34
N ALA A 236 20.90 -2.30 4.77
CA ALA A 236 19.84 -3.21 4.36
C ALA A 236 19.14 -3.79 5.60
N VAL A 237 17.82 -3.97 5.47
CA VAL A 237 16.95 -4.42 6.56
C VAL A 237 16.03 -5.55 6.10
N GLY A 238 15.56 -6.36 7.06
CA GLY A 238 14.78 -7.52 6.71
C GLY A 238 14.00 -8.15 7.86
N LEU A 239 13.67 -9.42 7.68
CA LEU A 239 12.85 -10.17 8.62
C LEU A 239 13.56 -10.38 9.96
N ALA A 240 12.79 -10.58 11.02
CA ALA A 240 13.25 -10.87 12.39
C ALA A 240 14.30 -9.87 12.93
N GLY A 241 14.12 -8.58 12.61
CA GLY A 241 15.01 -7.51 13.10
C GLY A 241 16.36 -7.46 12.39
N THR A 242 16.49 -8.13 11.26
CA THR A 242 17.73 -8.08 10.47
C THR A 242 18.05 -6.66 10.05
N LEU A 243 19.24 -6.19 10.42
CA LEU A 243 19.83 -4.94 9.99
C LEU A 243 21.31 -5.16 9.73
N ILE A 244 21.77 -4.87 8.51
CA ILE A 244 23.17 -4.98 8.12
C ILE A 244 23.63 -3.67 7.48
N VAL A 245 24.88 -3.33 7.68
CA VAL A 245 25.49 -2.09 7.20
C VAL A 245 26.76 -2.39 6.40
N THR A 246 27.06 -1.53 5.45
CA THR A 246 28.32 -1.54 4.70
C THR A 246 28.92 -0.14 4.67
N SER A 247 30.24 -0.07 4.59
CA SER A 247 31.01 1.17 4.37
C SER A 247 32.02 1.04 3.24
N ASP A 248 31.91 -0.03 2.43
CA ASP A 248 32.83 -0.37 1.33
C ASP A 248 32.06 -0.68 0.03
N GLY A 249 30.88 -0.12 -0.16
CA GLY A 249 30.06 -0.33 -1.36
C GLY A 249 29.52 -1.75 -1.47
N GLY A 250 29.23 -2.38 -0.32
CA GLY A 250 28.67 -3.73 -0.26
C GLY A 250 29.66 -4.86 -0.55
N ALA A 251 30.98 -4.60 -0.50
CA ALA A 251 31.98 -5.66 -0.54
C ALA A 251 31.92 -6.50 0.74
N THR A 252 31.69 -5.86 1.88
CA THR A 252 31.42 -6.52 3.16
C THR A 252 30.16 -5.94 3.82
N TRP A 253 29.48 -6.80 4.59
CA TRP A 253 28.28 -6.42 5.35
C TRP A 253 28.41 -6.84 6.81
N THR A 254 28.21 -5.89 7.70
CA THR A 254 28.29 -6.11 9.15
C THR A 254 26.86 -6.09 9.75
N ALA A 255 26.52 -7.14 10.49
CA ALA A 255 25.25 -7.20 11.19
C ALA A 255 25.24 -6.29 12.42
N ILE A 256 24.15 -5.56 12.64
CA ILE A 256 23.88 -4.82 13.86
C ILE A 256 22.91 -5.66 14.71
N PRO A 257 23.41 -6.33 15.76
CA PRO A 257 22.62 -7.29 16.51
C PRO A 257 21.70 -6.63 17.55
N ASN A 258 20.65 -7.36 17.95
CA ASN A 258 19.85 -7.11 19.16
C ASN A 258 19.06 -5.78 19.20
N LEU A 259 18.81 -5.14 18.07
CA LEU A 259 17.99 -3.93 18.04
C LEU A 259 16.51 -4.23 18.30
N THR A 260 15.95 -5.20 17.60
CA THR A 260 14.56 -5.62 17.70
C THR A 260 14.38 -7.05 17.16
N ARG A 261 13.20 -7.65 17.39
CA ARG A 261 12.77 -8.90 16.75
C ARG A 261 11.65 -8.66 15.72
N GLU A 262 11.19 -7.42 15.61
CA GLU A 262 10.14 -7.06 14.67
C GLU A 262 10.68 -7.11 13.23
N HIS A 263 9.80 -7.42 12.25
CA HIS A 263 10.18 -7.35 10.85
C HIS A 263 10.40 -5.90 10.44
N LEU A 264 11.47 -5.65 9.70
CA LEU A 264 11.82 -4.34 9.17
C LEU A 264 11.54 -4.33 7.67
N PHE A 265 10.72 -3.38 7.21
CA PHE A 265 10.19 -3.38 5.84
C PHE A 265 10.79 -2.30 4.95
N ASP A 266 11.28 -1.20 5.52
CA ASP A 266 11.88 -0.12 4.74
C ASP A 266 13.03 0.54 5.49
N VAL A 267 14.01 1.01 4.72
CA VAL A 267 15.11 1.85 5.20
C VAL A 267 15.31 3.01 4.25
N GLN A 268 15.42 4.23 4.80
CA GLN A 268 15.64 5.45 4.06
C GLN A 268 16.76 6.28 4.67
N TRP A 269 17.43 7.07 3.83
CA TRP A 269 18.28 8.16 4.22
C TRP A 269 17.44 9.44 4.24
N ASP A 270 17.33 10.06 5.41
CA ASP A 270 16.53 11.25 5.68
C ASP A 270 17.50 12.42 5.93
N ASP A 271 18.13 12.90 4.86
CA ASP A 271 19.07 14.02 4.77
C ASP A 271 20.28 13.98 5.73
N ASN A 272 20.11 13.50 6.94
CA ASN A 272 21.17 13.50 7.98
C ASN A 272 21.17 12.27 8.87
N ARG A 273 20.25 11.33 8.67
CA ARG A 273 20.11 10.12 9.49
C ARG A 273 19.51 8.96 8.72
N TRP A 274 19.74 7.77 9.20
CA TRP A 274 19.04 6.57 8.76
C TRP A 274 17.71 6.45 9.48
N VAL A 275 16.67 6.06 8.75
CA VAL A 275 15.33 5.81 9.28
C VAL A 275 14.86 4.46 8.78
N VAL A 276 14.44 3.60 9.71
CA VAL A 276 13.91 2.25 9.44
C VAL A 276 12.52 2.13 10.04
N VAL A 277 11.61 1.55 9.29
CA VAL A 277 10.24 1.26 9.74
C VAL A 277 9.88 -0.21 9.50
N GLY A 278 8.91 -0.71 10.26
CA GLY A 278 8.53 -2.12 10.18
C GLY A 278 7.24 -2.44 10.94
N ASP A 279 7.19 -3.66 11.46
CA ASP A 279 6.07 -4.17 12.24
C ASP A 279 5.89 -3.42 13.57
N LYS A 280 4.65 -3.44 14.08
CA LYS A 280 4.24 -2.92 15.38
C LYS A 280 4.70 -1.49 15.65
N GLY A 281 4.71 -0.66 14.59
CA GLY A 281 5.08 0.74 14.66
C GLY A 281 6.54 1.00 14.97
N VAL A 282 7.43 0.00 14.79
CA VAL A 282 8.86 0.17 15.06
C VAL A 282 9.42 1.30 14.20
N LEU A 283 10.20 2.17 14.85
CA LEU A 283 10.96 3.23 14.23
C LEU A 283 12.39 3.15 14.77
N ILE A 284 13.35 2.83 13.91
CA ILE A 284 14.75 2.78 14.26
C ILE A 284 15.45 3.91 13.53
N THR A 285 16.31 4.63 14.23
CA THR A 285 17.09 5.72 13.64
C THR A 285 18.56 5.56 14.00
N SER A 286 19.44 6.07 13.15
CA SER A 286 20.87 6.13 13.43
C SER A 286 21.47 7.42 12.86
N ASP A 287 22.63 7.79 13.38
CA ASP A 287 23.47 8.84 12.79
C ASP A 287 23.91 8.50 11.35
N ALA A 288 24.58 9.44 10.74
CA ALA A 288 25.05 9.32 9.35
C ALA A 288 25.99 8.12 9.16
N GLU A 289 26.82 7.81 10.15
CA GLU A 289 27.81 6.74 10.13
C GLU A 289 27.22 5.35 10.38
N ALA A 290 25.90 5.25 10.62
CA ALA A 290 25.19 4.00 10.96
C ALA A 290 25.80 3.28 12.17
N LYS A 291 26.24 4.04 13.18
CA LYS A 291 26.90 3.52 14.38
C LYS A 291 26.04 3.58 15.63
N ASN A 292 25.26 4.66 15.78
CA ASN A 292 24.46 4.93 16.96
C ASN A 292 22.98 4.69 16.69
N TRP A 293 22.55 3.44 16.83
CA TRP A 293 21.17 3.01 16.56
C TRP A 293 20.27 3.20 17.78
N THR A 294 19.13 3.84 17.59
CA THR A 294 18.09 4.03 18.59
C THR A 294 16.80 3.38 18.14
N VAL A 295 16.20 2.58 19.01
CA VAL A 295 14.93 1.90 18.76
C VAL A 295 13.82 2.62 19.51
N GLY A 296 12.75 2.92 18.80
CA GLY A 296 11.54 3.53 19.33
C GLY A 296 10.31 3.11 18.54
N LYS A 297 9.29 3.91 18.65
CA LYS A 297 8.04 3.78 17.86
C LYS A 297 7.70 5.11 17.22
N ILE A 298 6.90 5.07 16.16
CA ILE A 298 6.41 6.28 15.47
C ILE A 298 5.63 7.16 16.46
N PHE A 299 4.81 6.52 17.32
CA PHE A 299 4.22 7.13 18.51
C PHE A 299 4.03 6.06 19.60
N GLU A 300 3.92 6.47 20.84
CA GLU A 300 3.70 5.54 21.97
C GLU A 300 2.41 4.73 21.76
N GLY A 301 2.52 3.39 21.86
CA GLY A 301 1.40 2.48 21.62
C GLY A 301 1.11 2.17 20.15
N ASP A 302 1.92 2.62 19.18
CA ASP A 302 1.76 2.20 17.77
C ASP A 302 2.00 0.69 17.65
N ILE A 303 0.99 -0.02 17.11
CA ILE A 303 1.02 -1.45 16.81
C ILE A 303 0.83 -1.73 15.32
N ALA A 304 0.75 -0.68 14.50
CA ALA A 304 0.52 -0.81 13.07
C ALA A 304 1.81 -1.25 12.35
N TRP A 305 1.66 -2.07 11.32
CA TRP A 305 2.76 -2.33 10.40
C TRP A 305 2.96 -1.15 9.45
N ARG A 306 4.23 -0.84 9.15
CA ARG A 306 4.68 0.29 8.33
C ARG A 306 5.59 -0.22 7.24
N THR A 307 5.13 -0.17 5.99
CA THR A 307 5.86 -0.72 4.83
C THR A 307 6.82 0.27 4.20
N GLN A 308 6.61 1.57 4.43
CA GLN A 308 7.49 2.57 3.82
C GLN A 308 7.43 3.91 4.57
N TYR A 309 8.59 4.58 4.59
CA TYR A 309 8.81 5.94 5.06
C TYR A 309 9.34 6.79 3.89
N VAL A 310 8.76 7.96 3.64
CA VAL A 310 9.24 8.87 2.58
C VAL A 310 9.29 10.29 3.11
N LYS A 311 10.51 10.84 3.19
CA LYS A 311 10.74 12.27 3.53
C LYS A 311 10.24 13.17 2.41
N SER A 312 9.61 14.29 2.79
CA SER A 312 9.14 15.33 1.86
C SER A 312 9.15 16.68 2.58
N GLY A 313 10.15 17.51 2.31
CA GLY A 313 10.35 18.77 3.01
C GLY A 313 10.49 18.59 4.53
N ALA A 314 9.71 19.33 5.31
CA ALA A 314 9.74 19.28 6.79
C ALA A 314 9.01 18.08 7.40
N LYS A 315 8.30 17.28 6.60
CA LYS A 315 7.49 16.14 7.03
C LYS A 315 7.93 14.83 6.36
N ALA A 316 7.36 13.72 6.82
CA ALA A 316 7.47 12.43 6.16
C ALA A 316 6.09 11.79 6.01
N TYR A 317 5.90 11.07 4.93
CA TYR A 317 4.78 10.16 4.76
C TYR A 317 5.17 8.78 5.28
N VAL A 318 4.23 8.12 5.95
CA VAL A 318 4.38 6.75 6.45
C VAL A 318 3.17 5.95 6.01
N VAL A 319 3.39 4.86 5.31
CA VAL A 319 2.32 3.98 4.83
C VAL A 319 2.44 2.58 5.41
N GLY A 320 1.34 1.83 5.34
CA GLY A 320 1.18 0.48 5.87
C GLY A 320 -0.29 0.22 6.14
N ALA A 321 -0.62 -0.11 7.38
CA ALA A 321 -2.00 -0.27 7.83
C ALA A 321 -2.92 0.96 7.59
N ASN A 322 -2.31 2.09 7.28
CA ASN A 322 -2.97 3.34 6.87
C ASN A 322 -1.92 4.28 6.23
N LEU A 323 -2.39 5.40 5.70
CA LEU A 323 -1.55 6.51 5.27
C LEU A 323 -1.48 7.54 6.38
N GLY A 324 -0.28 7.90 6.80
CA GLY A 324 -0.01 8.89 7.82
C GLY A 324 1.01 9.94 7.38
N ILE A 325 0.93 11.12 8.02
CA ILE A 325 1.88 12.22 7.87
C ILE A 325 2.54 12.44 9.22
N LEU A 326 3.86 12.31 9.25
CA LEU A 326 4.69 12.55 10.42
C LEU A 326 5.34 13.93 10.29
N GLU A 327 4.99 14.84 11.19
CA GLU A 327 5.50 16.21 11.21
C GLU A 327 5.73 16.64 12.66
N GLY A 328 6.91 17.21 12.96
CA GLY A 328 7.27 17.62 14.32
C GLY A 328 7.20 16.48 15.37
N GLY A 329 7.42 15.23 14.96
CA GLY A 329 7.33 14.06 15.83
C GLY A 329 5.89 13.55 16.07
N LYS A 330 4.88 14.16 15.45
CA LYS A 330 3.47 13.77 15.57
C LYS A 330 2.95 13.13 14.29
N LEU A 331 2.34 11.94 14.42
CA LEU A 331 1.67 11.25 13.31
C LEU A 331 0.21 11.67 13.23
N SER A 332 -0.22 12.12 12.06
CA SER A 332 -1.61 12.36 11.69
C SER A 332 -2.05 11.34 10.65
N ILE A 333 -3.12 10.58 10.93
CA ILE A 333 -3.66 9.59 9.99
C ILE A 333 -4.62 10.27 9.02
N VAL A 334 -4.36 10.10 7.72
CA VAL A 334 -5.20 10.65 6.65
C VAL A 334 -6.52 9.89 6.56
N GLY A 335 -7.63 10.60 6.39
CA GLY A 335 -8.96 10.00 6.25
C GLY A 335 -9.68 9.66 7.56
N ARG A 336 -9.13 10.05 8.70
CA ARG A 336 -9.76 9.93 10.03
C ARG A 336 -10.27 11.25 10.55
#